data_6df970fca81b85522088e5c14d2a5f8e
#
_entry.id   6df970fca81b85522088e5c14d2a5f8e
#
_cell.length_a   1.000
_cell.length_b   1.000
_cell.length_c   1.000
_cell.angle_alpha   90.00
_cell.angle_beta   90.00
_cell.angle_gamma   90.00
#
_symmetry.space_group_name_H-M   'P 1'
#
loop_
_entity.id
_entity.type
_entity.pdbx_description
1 polymer ?
#
loop_
_entity_poly.entity_id
_entity_poly.type
_entity_poly.pdbx_seq_one_letter_code
_entity_poly.pdbx_strand_id
1 'polypeptide(L)'
;MFAYVGCYTTTDRDGRGKGITVYKVNESGDIWTEIQQVGELENPSLFTLRRDKTVLYSVHGGRNLISAFAVDRASGRLTLLNQMDCQGNNPVDSALDPTERFLVVGNYGSGAVAVMPLEPDGRLEPVSQLVTLTGTPGPDPVQQASSHPHAVIFDPSGSYVIVPDKGFDKTFLFRFTNGRIEPAAQASIASKPGAAPRHTAFHPSLPILYVNNELDSTVTVFQWDTASGHAAEAQVIGTIPEGHEGRNTTAEIAASPCGRFLYVSNRGQDSVVLFRVAPDTGGLTYAGHTPTGGKRPRFFTLDPTSGRLYAANQDSDDITGFHIDPATGALSPMGVVARTGSPSAISFVHPS
;
A
#
# COMPACT_ATOMS: atom_id res chain seq x y z
N MET A 1 14.55 -1.57 16.50
CA MET A 1 13.70 -1.14 15.39
C MET A 1 12.43 -0.53 15.95
N PHE A 2 11.82 0.44 15.27
CA PHE A 2 10.52 1.00 15.64
C PHE A 2 9.50 0.66 14.56
N ALA A 3 8.27 0.35 15.00
CA ALA A 3 7.12 0.11 14.12
C ALA A 3 6.04 1.17 14.38
N TYR A 4 5.49 1.73 13.31
CA TYR A 4 4.36 2.67 13.32
C TYR A 4 3.16 1.93 12.78
N VAL A 5 2.09 1.88 13.56
CA VAL A 5 0.86 1.19 13.20
C VAL A 5 -0.27 2.20 13.12
N GLY A 6 -0.82 2.36 11.94
CA GLY A 6 -2.03 3.14 11.69
C GLY A 6 -3.27 2.27 11.75
N CYS A 7 -4.40 2.89 12.07
CA CYS A 7 -5.64 2.15 12.25
C CYS A 7 -6.87 2.97 11.86
N TYR A 8 -8.00 2.29 11.68
CA TYR A 8 -9.29 2.96 11.63
C TYR A 8 -9.78 3.27 13.05
N THR A 9 -10.27 4.50 13.23
CA THR A 9 -10.66 5.04 14.56
C THR A 9 -12.13 5.46 14.62
N THR A 10 -12.78 5.65 13.46
CA THR A 10 -14.14 6.19 13.41
C THR A 10 -15.19 5.09 13.23
N THR A 11 -16.40 5.33 13.74
CA THR A 11 -17.50 4.37 13.74
C THR A 11 -18.02 4.06 12.34
N ASP A 12 -17.96 5.00 11.40
CA ASP A 12 -18.31 4.81 9.99
C ASP A 12 -17.35 3.86 9.25
N ARG A 13 -16.23 3.53 9.89
CA ARG A 13 -15.23 2.55 9.41
C ARG A 13 -15.14 1.32 10.30
N ASP A 14 -16.08 1.09 11.20
CA ASP A 14 -16.00 0.06 12.25
C ASP A 14 -14.66 0.11 13.00
N GLY A 15 -14.13 1.32 13.14
CA GLY A 15 -12.82 1.59 13.72
C GLY A 15 -12.80 1.38 15.24
N ARG A 16 -11.83 0.59 15.70
CA ARG A 16 -11.58 0.31 17.12
C ARG A 16 -10.22 0.83 17.59
N GLY A 17 -9.46 1.42 16.65
CA GLY A 17 -8.15 1.98 16.94
C GLY A 17 -8.20 3.35 17.62
N LYS A 18 -7.02 3.84 18.02
CA LYS A 18 -6.87 5.11 18.75
C LYS A 18 -5.98 6.15 18.04
N GLY A 19 -5.65 5.94 16.78
CA GLY A 19 -4.73 6.77 16.01
C GLY A 19 -3.50 6.00 15.55
N ILE A 20 -2.30 6.55 15.73
CA ILE A 20 -1.05 5.86 15.41
C ILE A 20 -0.44 5.32 16.69
N THR A 21 -0.18 4.03 16.75
CA THR A 21 0.57 3.41 17.84
C THR A 21 2.03 3.19 17.41
N VAL A 22 2.96 3.66 18.20
CA VAL A 22 4.39 3.46 17.98
C VAL A 22 4.90 2.37 18.91
N TYR A 23 5.56 1.38 18.34
CA TYR A 23 6.14 0.26 19.07
C TYR A 23 7.67 0.25 18.95
N LYS A 24 8.32 -0.14 20.04
CA LYS A 24 9.69 -0.63 20.02
C LYS A 24 9.65 -2.14 19.75
N VAL A 25 10.30 -2.57 18.68
CA VAL A 25 10.37 -3.98 18.26
C VAL A 25 11.71 -4.55 18.73
N ASN A 26 11.69 -5.69 19.40
CA ASN A 26 12.90 -6.39 19.84
C ASN A 26 13.71 -6.97 18.65
N GLU A 27 14.88 -7.52 18.89
CA GLU A 27 15.77 -8.05 17.83
C GLU A 27 15.18 -9.25 17.11
N SER A 28 14.49 -10.14 17.84
CA SER A 28 13.81 -11.30 17.26
C SER A 28 12.54 -10.92 16.46
N GLY A 29 12.00 -9.70 16.67
CA GLY A 29 10.84 -9.19 15.94
C GLY A 29 9.50 -9.72 16.45
N ASP A 30 9.47 -10.53 17.48
CA ASP A 30 8.28 -11.23 18.00
C ASP A 30 7.62 -10.50 19.18
N ILE A 31 8.31 -9.50 19.78
CA ILE A 31 7.77 -8.70 20.89
C ILE A 31 7.80 -7.23 20.50
N TRP A 32 6.61 -6.63 20.46
CA TRP A 32 6.40 -5.22 20.18
C TRP A 32 5.91 -4.52 21.44
N THR A 33 6.69 -3.59 21.98
CA THR A 33 6.35 -2.82 23.18
C THR A 33 5.88 -1.43 22.78
N GLU A 34 4.66 -1.05 23.14
CA GLU A 34 4.13 0.29 22.90
C GLU A 34 4.98 1.33 23.63
N ILE A 35 5.37 2.39 22.92
CA ILE A 35 6.16 3.51 23.45
C ILE A 35 5.47 4.86 23.26
N GLN A 36 4.49 4.94 22.36
CA GLN A 36 3.68 6.16 22.13
C GLN A 36 2.35 5.80 21.50
N GLN A 37 1.29 6.49 21.93
CA GLN A 37 0.02 6.58 21.26
C GLN A 37 -0.17 8.02 20.76
N VAL A 38 -0.23 8.21 19.43
CA VAL A 38 -0.61 9.49 18.82
C VAL A 38 -2.12 9.45 18.60
N GLY A 39 -2.85 10.01 19.54
CA GLY A 39 -4.33 10.05 19.54
C GLY A 39 -4.91 11.21 18.74
N GLU A 40 -6.24 11.35 18.81
CA GLU A 40 -7.00 12.43 18.16
C GLU A 40 -6.84 12.52 16.64
N LEU A 41 -6.48 11.39 16.01
CA LEU A 41 -6.35 11.25 14.58
C LEU A 41 -7.50 10.39 14.04
N GLU A 42 -8.24 10.91 13.07
CA GLU A 42 -9.26 10.14 12.39
C GLU A 42 -8.62 9.28 11.29
N ASN A 43 -8.73 7.96 11.42
CA ASN A 43 -8.34 6.96 10.42
C ASN A 43 -6.95 7.19 9.76
N PRO A 44 -5.84 7.28 10.50
CA PRO A 44 -4.50 7.29 9.92
C PRO A 44 -4.22 5.91 9.31
N SER A 45 -4.60 5.71 8.03
CA SER A 45 -4.84 4.39 7.46
C SER A 45 -3.73 3.88 6.54
N LEU A 46 -2.79 4.74 6.13
CA LEU A 46 -1.60 4.34 5.40
C LEU A 46 -0.49 5.38 5.56
N PHE A 47 0.77 4.94 5.40
CA PHE A 47 1.95 5.75 5.66
C PHE A 47 2.90 5.80 4.47
N THR A 48 3.50 6.98 4.29
CA THR A 48 4.65 7.19 3.41
C THR A 48 5.80 7.77 4.23
N LEU A 49 6.96 7.13 4.18
CA LEU A 49 8.17 7.58 4.88
C LEU A 49 9.15 8.23 3.92
N ARG A 50 9.77 9.35 4.33
CA ARG A 50 10.95 9.87 3.64
C ARG A 50 12.06 8.83 3.64
N ARG A 51 12.94 8.89 2.66
CA ARG A 51 14.03 7.93 2.46
C ARG A 51 15.02 7.95 3.63
N ASP A 52 15.27 9.14 4.20
CA ASP A 52 16.10 9.34 5.41
C ASP A 52 15.41 8.92 6.71
N LYS A 53 14.12 8.55 6.65
CA LYS A 53 13.29 8.14 7.78
C LYS A 53 13.09 9.22 8.84
N THR A 54 13.19 10.50 8.47
CA THR A 54 13.00 11.63 9.40
C THR A 54 11.58 12.18 9.40
N VAL A 55 10.77 11.89 8.36
CA VAL A 55 9.38 12.34 8.25
C VAL A 55 8.49 11.18 7.81
N LEU A 56 7.35 11.04 8.51
CA LEU A 56 6.27 10.12 8.17
C LEU A 56 5.04 10.92 7.77
N TYR A 57 4.49 10.63 6.61
CA TYR A 57 3.21 11.15 6.13
C TYR A 57 2.13 10.11 6.36
N SER A 58 0.94 10.56 6.82
CA SER A 58 -0.22 9.71 7.02
C SER A 58 -1.40 10.24 6.23
N VAL A 59 -2.05 9.38 5.45
CA VAL A 59 -3.36 9.66 4.87
C VAL A 59 -4.46 9.35 5.89
N HIS A 60 -5.60 10.08 5.82
CA HIS A 60 -6.72 9.93 6.73
C HIS A 60 -7.96 9.41 5.99
N GLY A 61 -8.14 8.08 6.01
CA GLY A 61 -9.23 7.40 5.31
C GLY A 61 -10.63 7.88 5.72
N GLY A 62 -11.47 8.23 4.73
CA GLY A 62 -12.82 8.77 4.97
C GLY A 62 -12.85 10.25 5.34
N ARG A 63 -11.71 10.94 5.28
CA ARG A 63 -11.56 12.39 5.50
C ARG A 63 -10.89 13.04 4.29
N ASN A 64 -10.43 14.28 4.44
CA ASN A 64 -9.72 15.04 3.39
C ASN A 64 -8.31 15.49 3.84
N LEU A 65 -7.78 14.88 4.88
CA LEU A 65 -6.54 15.34 5.54
C LEU A 65 -5.36 14.42 5.24
N ILE A 66 -4.18 15.04 5.18
CA ILE A 66 -2.87 14.41 5.27
C ILE A 66 -2.14 15.02 6.45
N SER A 67 -1.46 14.19 7.25
CA SER A 67 -0.60 14.64 8.36
C SER A 67 0.86 14.37 8.04
N ALA A 68 1.74 15.31 8.39
CA ALA A 68 3.18 15.13 8.41
C ALA A 68 3.69 15.06 9.85
N PHE A 69 4.52 14.06 10.16
CA PHE A 69 5.12 13.88 11.47
C PHE A 69 6.64 13.84 11.37
N ALA A 70 7.34 14.58 12.22
CA ALA A 70 8.76 14.37 12.45
C ALA A 70 8.97 13.05 13.20
N VAL A 71 9.96 12.28 12.80
CA VAL A 71 10.38 11.03 13.42
C VAL A 71 11.68 11.26 14.20
N ASP A 72 11.63 11.13 15.50
CA ASP A 72 12.84 11.04 16.31
C ASP A 72 13.46 9.62 16.17
N ARG A 73 14.49 9.50 15.39
CA ARG A 73 15.12 8.20 15.07
C ARG A 73 15.77 7.53 16.29
N ALA A 74 16.10 8.28 17.34
CA ALA A 74 16.70 7.72 18.56
C ALA A 74 15.64 7.08 19.48
N SER A 75 14.49 7.75 19.64
CA SER A 75 13.40 7.29 20.51
C SER A 75 12.24 6.61 19.76
N GLY A 76 12.16 6.77 18.45
CA GLY A 76 11.06 6.32 17.60
C GLY A 76 9.81 7.20 17.68
N ARG A 77 9.81 8.25 18.51
CA ARG A 77 8.61 9.07 18.74
C ARG A 77 8.25 9.96 17.55
N LEU A 78 6.96 10.16 17.38
CA LEU A 78 6.37 11.06 16.40
C LEU A 78 6.01 12.39 17.02
N THR A 79 6.29 13.48 16.30
CA THR A 79 5.81 14.83 16.59
C THR A 79 5.11 15.39 15.37
N LEU A 80 3.86 15.84 15.52
CA LEU A 80 3.11 16.43 14.40
C LEU A 80 3.81 17.71 13.93
N LEU A 81 4.10 17.76 12.64
CA LEU A 81 4.62 18.95 11.95
C LEU A 81 3.48 19.87 11.49
N ASN A 82 2.57 19.31 10.70
CA ASN A 82 1.34 19.96 10.27
C ASN A 82 0.34 18.96 9.67
N GLN A 83 -0.86 19.47 9.40
CA GLN A 83 -1.92 18.79 8.66
C GLN A 83 -2.41 19.70 7.55
N MET A 84 -2.73 19.11 6.39
CA MET A 84 -3.24 19.85 5.23
C MET A 84 -4.39 19.13 4.57
N ASP A 85 -5.33 19.92 4.02
CA ASP A 85 -6.40 19.42 3.17
C ASP A 85 -5.83 18.97 1.82
N CYS A 86 -6.07 17.74 1.41
CA CYS A 86 -5.67 17.20 0.11
C CYS A 86 -6.62 17.58 -1.04
N GLN A 87 -7.62 18.44 -0.78
CA GLN A 87 -8.66 18.88 -1.73
C GLN A 87 -9.41 17.73 -2.41
N GLY A 88 -9.41 16.56 -1.76
CA GLY A 88 -10.11 15.35 -2.17
C GLY A 88 -10.88 14.76 -1.00
N ASN A 89 -11.41 13.56 -1.19
CA ASN A 89 -12.10 12.82 -0.14
C ASN A 89 -11.53 11.41 -0.05
N ASN A 90 -11.40 10.91 1.18
CA ASN A 90 -10.92 9.58 1.48
C ASN A 90 -9.56 9.29 0.81
N PRO A 91 -8.50 10.05 1.15
CA PRO A 91 -7.16 9.71 0.70
C PRO A 91 -6.78 8.33 1.28
N VAL A 92 -6.29 7.44 0.43
CA VAL A 92 -6.02 6.03 0.79
C VAL A 92 -4.57 5.64 0.60
N ASP A 93 -3.84 6.39 -0.22
CA ASP A 93 -2.43 6.14 -0.48
C ASP A 93 -1.71 7.41 -0.89
N SER A 94 -0.38 7.43 -0.72
CA SER A 94 0.47 8.53 -1.17
C SER A 94 1.88 8.05 -1.48
N ALA A 95 2.56 8.74 -2.39
CA ALA A 95 3.94 8.47 -2.76
C ALA A 95 4.76 9.75 -2.86
N LEU A 96 6.00 9.70 -2.37
CA LEU A 96 6.98 10.77 -2.55
C LEU A 96 7.62 10.66 -3.95
N ASP A 97 7.79 11.81 -4.59
CA ASP A 97 8.61 11.85 -5.80
C ASP A 97 10.09 11.54 -5.50
N PRO A 98 10.91 11.17 -6.50
CA PRO A 98 12.30 10.81 -6.26
C PRO A 98 13.17 11.91 -5.61
N THR A 99 12.75 13.18 -5.71
CA THR A 99 13.45 14.29 -5.06
C THR A 99 12.93 14.60 -3.66
N GLU A 100 11.84 13.92 -3.24
CA GLU A 100 11.13 14.13 -1.97
C GLU A 100 10.68 15.58 -1.73
N ARG A 101 10.39 16.29 -2.82
CA ARG A 101 9.83 17.65 -2.80
C ARG A 101 8.33 17.71 -3.03
N PHE A 102 7.74 16.59 -3.44
CA PHE A 102 6.32 16.48 -3.71
C PHE A 102 5.76 15.16 -3.17
N LEU A 103 4.56 15.22 -2.62
CA LEU A 103 3.74 14.08 -2.25
C LEU A 103 2.56 13.97 -3.23
N VAL A 104 2.43 12.83 -3.90
CA VAL A 104 1.28 12.53 -4.75
C VAL A 104 0.29 11.69 -3.96
N VAL A 105 -0.99 12.05 -3.95
CA VAL A 105 -2.02 11.47 -3.08
C VAL A 105 -3.18 10.95 -3.92
N GLY A 106 -3.56 9.69 -3.69
CA GLY A 106 -4.74 9.07 -4.29
C GLY A 106 -5.99 9.26 -3.41
N ASN A 107 -6.98 10.01 -3.91
CA ASN A 107 -8.23 10.31 -3.22
C ASN A 107 -9.35 9.38 -3.71
N TYR A 108 -9.53 8.26 -3.02
CA TYR A 108 -10.48 7.20 -3.35
C TYR A 108 -11.93 7.70 -3.48
N GLY A 109 -12.36 8.51 -2.52
CA GLY A 109 -13.77 8.93 -2.43
C GLY A 109 -14.18 9.97 -3.46
N SER A 110 -13.23 10.81 -3.90
CA SER A 110 -13.49 11.85 -4.92
C SER A 110 -13.00 11.47 -6.32
N GLY A 111 -12.35 10.31 -6.50
CA GLY A 111 -11.83 9.89 -7.80
C GLY A 111 -10.78 10.84 -8.36
N ALA A 112 -9.85 11.31 -7.52
CA ALA A 112 -8.88 12.32 -7.90
C ALA A 112 -7.47 12.00 -7.38
N VAL A 113 -6.47 12.54 -8.06
CA VAL A 113 -5.07 12.51 -7.64
C VAL A 113 -4.61 13.94 -7.36
N ALA A 114 -4.08 14.17 -6.15
CA ALA A 114 -3.54 15.46 -5.74
C ALA A 114 -2.01 15.44 -5.74
N VAL A 115 -1.39 16.59 -6.06
CA VAL A 115 0.05 16.81 -5.90
C VAL A 115 0.24 17.92 -4.87
N MET A 116 0.99 17.62 -3.81
CA MET A 116 1.27 18.54 -2.70
C MET A 116 2.78 18.81 -2.65
N PRO A 117 3.24 20.05 -2.76
CA PRO A 117 4.62 20.40 -2.50
C PRO A 117 4.98 20.17 -1.03
N LEU A 118 6.27 20.01 -0.76
CA LEU A 118 6.82 19.81 0.56
C LEU A 118 7.88 20.85 0.88
N GLU A 119 7.83 21.39 2.09
CA GLU A 119 8.89 22.20 2.65
C GLU A 119 10.17 21.37 2.90
N PRO A 120 11.34 22.00 2.95
CA PRO A 120 12.60 21.29 3.21
C PRO A 120 12.60 20.48 4.54
N ASP A 121 11.87 20.94 5.57
CA ASP A 121 11.71 20.24 6.85
C ASP A 121 10.65 19.12 6.81
N GLY A 122 10.00 18.94 5.66
CA GLY A 122 9.00 17.89 5.43
C GLY A 122 7.56 18.30 5.72
N ARG A 123 7.28 19.56 6.07
CA ARG A 123 5.89 20.04 6.16
C ARG A 123 5.21 20.00 4.81
N LEU A 124 3.91 19.73 4.87
CA LEU A 124 3.02 19.77 3.71
C LEU A 124 2.70 21.21 3.33
N GLU A 125 2.70 21.51 2.04
CA GLU A 125 2.15 22.74 1.49
C GLU A 125 0.77 22.50 0.86
N PRO A 126 0.00 23.56 0.56
CA PRO A 126 -1.28 23.43 -0.14
C PRO A 126 -1.15 22.66 -1.47
N VAL A 127 -2.21 21.95 -1.85
CA VAL A 127 -2.30 21.23 -3.13
C VAL A 127 -1.98 22.18 -4.29
N SER A 128 -0.98 21.82 -5.09
CA SER A 128 -0.55 22.55 -6.27
C SER A 128 -1.23 22.10 -7.57
N GLN A 129 -1.75 20.84 -7.56
CA GLN A 129 -2.51 20.27 -8.68
C GLN A 129 -3.48 19.22 -8.15
N LEU A 130 -4.71 19.25 -8.69
CA LEU A 130 -5.73 18.21 -8.49
C LEU A 130 -6.19 17.72 -9.87
N VAL A 131 -6.09 16.42 -10.10
CA VAL A 131 -6.49 15.77 -11.36
C VAL A 131 -7.63 14.82 -11.07
N THR A 132 -8.83 15.11 -11.59
CA THR A 132 -9.98 14.21 -11.53
C THR A 132 -9.85 13.12 -12.59
N LEU A 133 -9.99 11.86 -12.17
CA LEU A 133 -9.95 10.72 -13.07
C LEU A 133 -11.31 10.57 -13.76
N THR A 134 -11.28 10.27 -15.05
CA THR A 134 -12.50 10.11 -15.86
C THR A 134 -12.50 8.76 -16.56
N GLY A 135 -13.67 8.14 -16.64
CA GLY A 135 -13.82 6.82 -17.24
C GLY A 135 -15.25 6.30 -17.14
N THR A 136 -15.45 5.07 -17.56
CA THR A 136 -16.72 4.37 -17.42
C THR A 136 -16.67 3.50 -16.17
N PRO A 137 -17.67 3.56 -15.28
CA PRO A 137 -17.81 2.68 -14.14
C PRO A 137 -17.75 1.20 -14.52
N GLY A 138 -17.16 0.40 -13.63
CA GLY A 138 -17.15 -1.06 -13.77
C GLY A 138 -18.51 -1.69 -13.48
N PRO A 139 -18.63 -3.02 -13.60
CA PRO A 139 -19.92 -3.71 -13.52
C PRO A 139 -20.49 -3.83 -12.10
N ASP A 140 -19.71 -3.67 -11.04
CA ASP A 140 -20.20 -3.75 -9.66
C ASP A 140 -20.83 -2.40 -9.25
N PRO A 141 -22.17 -2.32 -9.07
CA PRO A 141 -22.85 -1.04 -8.83
C PRO A 141 -22.53 -0.44 -7.45
N VAL A 142 -21.98 -1.22 -6.53
CA VAL A 142 -21.63 -0.75 -5.18
C VAL A 142 -20.15 -0.38 -5.08
N GLN A 143 -19.29 -1.25 -5.63
CA GLN A 143 -17.82 -1.11 -5.51
C GLN A 143 -17.20 -0.28 -6.62
N GLN A 144 -17.93 -0.08 -7.74
CA GLN A 144 -17.44 0.53 -8.97
C GLN A 144 -18.38 1.60 -9.53
N ALA A 145 -19.19 2.24 -8.68
CA ALA A 145 -20.15 3.28 -9.09
C ALA A 145 -19.47 4.56 -9.64
N SER A 146 -18.21 4.79 -9.29
CA SER A 146 -17.40 5.94 -9.72
C SER A 146 -15.92 5.60 -9.68
N SER A 147 -15.06 6.54 -10.07
CA SER A 147 -13.59 6.41 -9.90
C SER A 147 -13.21 6.19 -8.43
N HIS A 148 -12.29 5.26 -8.21
CA HIS A 148 -11.77 4.91 -6.90
C HIS A 148 -10.26 4.59 -6.97
N PRO A 149 -9.38 5.61 -7.17
CA PRO A 149 -7.94 5.40 -7.14
C PRO A 149 -7.54 4.84 -5.77
N HIS A 150 -6.85 3.69 -5.75
CA HIS A 150 -6.59 2.98 -4.50
C HIS A 150 -5.11 2.88 -4.12
N ALA A 151 -4.22 3.15 -5.05
CA ALA A 151 -2.79 3.29 -4.78
C ALA A 151 -2.16 4.37 -5.66
N VAL A 152 -1.00 4.84 -5.23
CA VAL A 152 -0.13 5.74 -5.99
C VAL A 152 1.30 5.27 -5.81
N ILE A 153 1.98 4.91 -6.90
CA ILE A 153 3.41 4.63 -6.84
C ILE A 153 4.15 5.31 -7.98
N PHE A 154 5.42 5.62 -7.76
CA PHE A 154 6.33 6.01 -8.84
C PHE A 154 6.95 4.77 -9.48
N ASP A 155 7.16 4.82 -10.78
CA ASP A 155 7.97 3.82 -11.47
C ASP A 155 9.45 3.93 -11.01
N PRO A 156 10.28 2.90 -11.23
CA PRO A 156 11.68 2.92 -10.77
C PRO A 156 12.52 4.09 -11.32
N SER A 157 12.14 4.70 -12.43
CA SER A 157 12.81 5.90 -12.97
C SER A 157 12.38 7.19 -12.28
N GLY A 158 11.22 7.16 -11.60
CA GLY A 158 10.56 8.33 -11.05
C GLY A 158 9.94 9.28 -12.08
N SER A 159 9.85 8.84 -13.32
CA SER A 159 9.29 9.64 -14.41
C SER A 159 7.79 9.42 -14.59
N TYR A 160 7.25 8.36 -14.04
CA TYR A 160 5.83 7.99 -14.17
C TYR A 160 5.20 7.70 -12.82
N VAL A 161 3.93 8.08 -12.71
CA VAL A 161 3.05 7.76 -11.56
C VAL A 161 1.99 6.79 -12.04
N ILE A 162 1.86 5.67 -11.33
CA ILE A 162 0.93 4.58 -11.60
C ILE A 162 -0.18 4.64 -10.56
N VAL A 163 -1.44 4.69 -11.04
CA VAL A 163 -2.62 4.85 -10.20
C VAL A 163 -3.68 3.82 -10.59
N PRO A 164 -3.73 2.66 -9.92
CA PRO A 164 -4.82 1.72 -10.13
C PRO A 164 -6.13 2.32 -9.61
N ASP A 165 -7.15 2.28 -10.46
CA ASP A 165 -8.50 2.75 -10.18
C ASP A 165 -9.47 1.57 -10.16
N LYS A 166 -9.89 1.24 -8.96
CA LYS A 166 -10.81 0.15 -8.69
C LYS A 166 -12.17 0.37 -9.36
N GLY A 167 -12.63 1.62 -9.41
CA GLY A 167 -13.96 1.98 -9.88
C GLY A 167 -14.15 1.86 -11.39
N PHE A 168 -13.08 2.09 -12.16
CA PHE A 168 -13.11 2.08 -13.62
C PHE A 168 -12.45 0.87 -14.26
N ASP A 169 -12.02 -0.12 -13.48
CA ASP A 169 -11.24 -1.27 -13.99
C ASP A 169 -10.05 -0.83 -14.85
N LYS A 170 -9.31 0.19 -14.38
CA LYS A 170 -8.17 0.77 -15.08
C LYS A 170 -7.01 1.04 -14.13
N THR A 171 -5.82 1.00 -14.68
CA THR A 171 -4.64 1.60 -14.03
C THR A 171 -4.23 2.82 -14.86
N PHE A 172 -4.37 4.00 -14.29
CA PHE A 172 -3.96 5.25 -14.94
C PHE A 172 -2.45 5.42 -14.87
N LEU A 173 -1.88 5.96 -15.94
CA LEU A 173 -0.46 6.23 -16.09
C LEU A 173 -0.25 7.72 -16.36
N PHE A 174 0.53 8.36 -15.51
CA PHE A 174 0.85 9.76 -15.63
C PHE A 174 2.37 9.95 -15.78
N ARG A 175 2.77 10.88 -16.61
CA ARG A 175 4.13 11.41 -16.60
C ARG A 175 4.25 12.42 -15.47
N PHE A 176 5.30 12.30 -14.67
CA PHE A 176 5.63 13.26 -13.62
C PHE A 176 6.77 14.17 -14.08
N THR A 177 6.58 15.48 -13.95
CA THR A 177 7.61 16.45 -14.28
C THR A 177 7.49 17.68 -13.37
N ASN A 178 8.52 17.94 -12.56
CA ASN A 178 8.62 19.15 -11.72
C ASN A 178 7.37 19.42 -10.87
N GLY A 179 6.84 18.41 -10.19
CA GLY A 179 5.67 18.55 -9.32
C GLY A 179 4.33 18.61 -10.06
N ARG A 180 4.29 18.16 -11.32
CA ARG A 180 3.05 18.03 -12.09
C ARG A 180 2.91 16.64 -12.66
N ILE A 181 1.66 16.17 -12.69
CA ILE A 181 1.27 14.93 -13.38
C ILE A 181 0.43 15.27 -14.60
N GLU A 182 0.73 14.61 -15.72
CA GLU A 182 -0.01 14.72 -16.98
C GLU A 182 -0.23 13.29 -17.52
N PRO A 183 -1.32 12.99 -18.25
CA PRO A 183 -1.50 11.68 -18.83
C PRO A 183 -0.28 11.26 -19.64
N ALA A 184 0.21 10.04 -19.44
CA ALA A 184 1.26 9.45 -20.27
C ALA A 184 0.77 9.21 -21.71
N ALA A 185 1.67 8.86 -22.64
CA ALA A 185 1.27 8.50 -24.00
C ALA A 185 0.27 7.33 -24.03
N GLN A 186 0.49 6.33 -23.17
CA GLN A 186 -0.54 5.36 -22.79
C GLN A 186 -1.19 5.86 -21.49
N ALA A 187 -2.28 6.59 -21.59
CA ALA A 187 -2.90 7.24 -20.44
C ALA A 187 -3.46 6.25 -19.40
N SER A 188 -3.80 5.03 -19.79
CA SER A 188 -4.26 3.97 -18.88
C SER A 188 -4.13 2.58 -19.50
N ILE A 189 -4.17 1.58 -18.62
CA ILE A 189 -4.26 0.16 -18.95
C ILE A 189 -5.63 -0.32 -18.46
N ALA A 190 -6.38 -1.02 -19.30
CA ALA A 190 -7.65 -1.62 -18.90
C ALA A 190 -7.38 -2.96 -18.20
N SER A 191 -8.14 -3.24 -17.13
CA SER A 191 -8.26 -4.56 -16.52
C SER A 191 -9.52 -5.24 -17.04
N LYS A 192 -9.67 -6.53 -16.76
CA LYS A 192 -10.92 -7.27 -17.00
C LYS A 192 -12.08 -6.57 -16.26
N PRO A 193 -13.26 -6.42 -16.86
CA PRO A 193 -14.42 -5.87 -16.18
C PRO A 193 -14.73 -6.60 -14.87
N GLY A 194 -14.84 -5.85 -13.77
CA GLY A 194 -15.04 -6.39 -12.42
C GLY A 194 -13.78 -6.83 -11.70
N ALA A 195 -12.60 -6.64 -12.28
CA ALA A 195 -11.33 -6.98 -11.63
C ALA A 195 -11.00 -6.04 -10.46
N ALA A 196 -11.22 -4.74 -10.62
CA ALA A 196 -10.98 -3.72 -9.62
C ALA A 196 -9.51 -3.64 -9.17
N PRO A 197 -8.60 -3.13 -10.02
CA PRO A 197 -7.19 -2.99 -9.68
C PRO A 197 -7.00 -2.11 -8.43
N ARG A 198 -6.15 -2.58 -7.49
CA ARG A 198 -6.09 -1.98 -6.15
C ARG A 198 -4.71 -1.44 -5.77
N HIS A 199 -3.75 -2.28 -5.57
CA HIS A 199 -2.37 -1.94 -5.23
C HIS A 199 -1.41 -2.47 -6.29
N THR A 200 -0.17 -1.99 -6.26
CA THR A 200 0.83 -2.31 -7.26
C THR A 200 2.21 -2.47 -6.63
N ALA A 201 3.05 -3.28 -7.27
CA ALA A 201 4.45 -3.41 -6.91
C ALA A 201 5.30 -3.53 -8.17
N PHE A 202 6.42 -2.80 -8.23
CA PHE A 202 7.44 -3.07 -9.23
C PHE A 202 8.35 -4.21 -8.80
N HIS A 203 8.80 -5.01 -9.76
CA HIS A 203 9.91 -5.92 -9.52
C HIS A 203 11.20 -5.11 -9.25
N PRO A 204 12.04 -5.49 -8.27
CA PRO A 204 13.18 -4.66 -7.86
C PRO A 204 14.28 -4.49 -8.92
N SER A 205 14.35 -5.36 -9.92
CA SER A 205 15.40 -5.35 -10.95
C SER A 205 14.93 -5.61 -12.38
N LEU A 206 13.74 -6.18 -12.58
CA LEU A 206 13.16 -6.38 -13.92
C LEU A 206 12.17 -5.27 -14.24
N PRO A 207 11.97 -4.93 -15.51
CA PRO A 207 10.96 -3.95 -15.93
C PRO A 207 9.56 -4.60 -15.91
N ILE A 208 9.10 -4.95 -14.71
CA ILE A 208 7.83 -5.64 -14.46
C ILE A 208 7.03 -4.88 -13.42
N LEU A 209 5.77 -4.62 -13.75
CA LEU A 209 4.76 -4.09 -12.85
C LEU A 209 3.75 -5.19 -12.50
N TYR A 210 3.50 -5.41 -11.22
CA TYR A 210 2.44 -6.26 -10.70
C TYR A 210 1.28 -5.40 -10.20
N VAL A 211 0.06 -5.77 -10.57
CA VAL A 211 -1.17 -5.12 -10.09
C VAL A 211 -2.08 -6.18 -9.50
N ASN A 212 -2.42 -6.09 -8.21
CA ASN A 212 -3.43 -6.97 -7.65
C ASN A 212 -4.83 -6.40 -7.86
N ASN A 213 -5.75 -7.27 -8.24
CA ASN A 213 -7.14 -6.95 -8.52
C ASN A 213 -8.01 -7.38 -7.33
N GLU A 214 -8.74 -6.42 -6.75
CA GLU A 214 -9.44 -6.63 -5.48
C GLU A 214 -10.60 -7.60 -5.60
N LEU A 215 -11.48 -7.42 -6.61
CA LEU A 215 -12.77 -8.09 -6.64
C LEU A 215 -12.73 -9.48 -7.29
N ASP A 216 -11.85 -9.71 -8.26
CA ASP A 216 -11.70 -11.02 -8.90
C ASP A 216 -10.58 -11.88 -8.32
N SER A 217 -9.87 -11.35 -7.31
CA SER A 217 -8.80 -12.06 -6.58
C SER A 217 -7.67 -12.56 -7.49
N THR A 218 -7.18 -11.69 -8.38
CA THR A 218 -6.09 -11.98 -9.30
C THR A 218 -4.92 -11.02 -9.14
N VAL A 219 -3.77 -11.38 -9.74
CA VAL A 219 -2.65 -10.48 -10.03
C VAL A 219 -2.46 -10.43 -11.53
N THR A 220 -2.36 -9.23 -12.07
CA THR A 220 -1.93 -9.00 -13.45
C THR A 220 -0.46 -8.62 -13.49
N VAL A 221 0.31 -9.26 -14.35
CA VAL A 221 1.73 -8.99 -14.61
C VAL A 221 1.84 -8.18 -15.90
N PHE A 222 2.51 -7.05 -15.85
CA PHE A 222 2.77 -6.21 -17.00
C PHE A 222 4.27 -6.10 -17.28
N GLN A 223 4.64 -6.20 -18.55
CA GLN A 223 5.93 -5.71 -19.03
C GLN A 223 5.88 -4.19 -19.03
N TRP A 224 6.87 -3.54 -18.37
CA TRP A 224 6.96 -2.10 -18.25
C TRP A 224 8.10 -1.53 -19.08
N ASP A 225 7.78 -0.62 -19.98
CA ASP A 225 8.80 0.15 -20.69
C ASP A 225 9.03 1.50 -19.98
N THR A 226 10.12 1.60 -19.25
CA THR A 226 10.51 2.79 -18.51
C THR A 226 10.75 4.01 -19.41
N ALA A 227 11.14 3.81 -20.67
CA ALA A 227 11.44 4.92 -21.60
C ALA A 227 10.16 5.60 -22.08
N SER A 228 9.12 4.82 -22.39
CA SER A 228 7.85 5.32 -22.93
C SER A 228 6.72 5.42 -21.89
N GLY A 229 6.87 4.77 -20.72
CA GLY A 229 5.78 4.60 -19.75
C GLY A 229 4.68 3.68 -20.27
N HIS A 230 5.03 2.73 -21.16
CA HIS A 230 4.08 1.78 -21.71
C HIS A 230 4.08 0.48 -20.90
N ALA A 231 2.88 -0.05 -20.66
CA ALA A 231 2.69 -1.34 -20.02
C ALA A 231 1.92 -2.30 -20.94
N ALA A 232 2.43 -3.53 -21.08
CA ALA A 232 1.78 -4.59 -21.83
C ALA A 232 1.49 -5.78 -20.93
N GLU A 233 0.23 -6.26 -20.92
CA GLU A 233 -0.17 -7.43 -20.14
C GLU A 233 0.58 -8.68 -20.62
N ALA A 234 1.17 -9.40 -19.65
CA ALA A 234 1.92 -10.63 -19.91
C ALA A 234 1.25 -11.86 -19.27
N GLN A 235 0.55 -11.67 -18.12
CA GLN A 235 -0.05 -12.78 -17.38
C GLN A 235 -1.16 -12.26 -16.45
N VAL A 236 -2.20 -13.07 -16.24
CA VAL A 236 -3.16 -12.93 -15.14
C VAL A 236 -3.18 -14.26 -14.37
N ILE A 237 -3.08 -14.19 -13.02
CA ILE A 237 -3.02 -15.39 -12.16
C ILE A 237 -3.88 -15.19 -10.91
N GLY A 238 -4.60 -16.25 -10.48
CA GLY A 238 -5.42 -16.24 -9.28
C GLY A 238 -4.59 -16.21 -7.98
N THR A 239 -5.13 -15.58 -6.95
CA THR A 239 -4.51 -15.50 -5.61
C THR A 239 -5.10 -16.52 -4.62
N ILE A 240 -6.15 -17.21 -4.99
CA ILE A 240 -6.84 -18.22 -4.18
C ILE A 240 -6.71 -19.59 -4.85
N PRO A 241 -6.60 -20.69 -4.07
CA PRO A 241 -6.53 -22.01 -4.64
C PRO A 241 -7.85 -22.41 -5.31
N GLU A 242 -7.77 -23.34 -6.25
CA GLU A 242 -8.96 -23.97 -6.82
C GLU A 242 -9.83 -24.59 -5.74
N GLY A 243 -11.15 -24.44 -5.85
CA GLY A 243 -12.11 -24.96 -4.88
C GLY A 243 -12.31 -24.13 -3.63
N HIS A 244 -11.71 -22.94 -3.53
CA HIS A 244 -12.05 -22.03 -2.44
C HIS A 244 -13.51 -21.57 -2.55
N GLU A 245 -14.28 -21.83 -1.50
CA GLU A 245 -15.66 -21.38 -1.38
C GLU A 245 -15.75 -20.10 -0.54
N GLY A 246 -16.59 -19.18 -0.94
CA GLY A 246 -16.83 -17.93 -0.24
C GLY A 246 -16.22 -16.69 -0.95
N ARG A 247 -16.63 -15.53 -0.47
CA ARG A 247 -16.14 -14.25 -1.01
C ARG A 247 -14.71 -14.01 -0.55
N ASN A 248 -13.86 -13.69 -1.49
CA ASN A 248 -12.50 -13.23 -1.23
C ASN A 248 -12.23 -11.92 -1.95
N THR A 249 -11.33 -11.10 -1.41
CA THR A 249 -10.83 -9.89 -2.04
C THR A 249 -9.35 -9.74 -1.72
N THR A 250 -8.53 -9.40 -2.71
CA THR A 250 -7.12 -9.07 -2.44
C THR A 250 -6.99 -7.74 -1.73
N ALA A 251 -5.87 -7.52 -1.04
CA ALA A 251 -5.61 -6.25 -0.38
C ALA A 251 -4.21 -5.71 -0.67
N GLU A 252 -3.17 -6.18 -0.01
CA GLU A 252 -1.81 -5.71 -0.16
C GLU A 252 -1.02 -6.59 -1.13
N ILE A 253 0.01 -6.01 -1.77
CA ILE A 253 0.95 -6.70 -2.65
C ILE A 253 2.37 -6.18 -2.41
N ALA A 254 3.35 -7.09 -2.31
CA ALA A 254 4.75 -6.72 -2.16
C ALA A 254 5.68 -7.72 -2.86
N ALA A 255 6.61 -7.21 -3.65
CA ALA A 255 7.72 -7.99 -4.16
C ALA A 255 8.84 -8.08 -3.10
N SER A 256 9.44 -9.26 -2.96
CA SER A 256 10.62 -9.40 -2.11
C SER A 256 11.80 -8.60 -2.69
N PRO A 257 12.66 -7.99 -1.87
CA PRO A 257 13.83 -7.24 -2.36
C PRO A 257 14.80 -8.05 -3.21
N CYS A 258 14.81 -9.37 -3.03
CA CYS A 258 15.62 -10.26 -3.87
C CYS A 258 14.96 -10.57 -5.23
N GLY A 259 13.76 -10.10 -5.50
CA GLY A 259 13.01 -10.30 -6.75
C GLY A 259 12.45 -11.71 -6.98
N ARG A 260 12.72 -12.68 -6.10
CA ARG A 260 12.32 -14.07 -6.32
C ARG A 260 10.90 -14.42 -5.90
N PHE A 261 10.27 -13.55 -5.09
CA PHE A 261 8.97 -13.81 -4.47
C PHE A 261 8.05 -12.60 -4.57
N LEU A 262 6.77 -12.86 -4.73
CA LEU A 262 5.69 -11.88 -4.62
C LEU A 262 4.68 -12.39 -3.60
N TYR A 263 4.26 -11.50 -2.70
CA TYR A 263 3.25 -11.78 -1.68
C TYR A 263 2.01 -10.95 -1.93
N VAL A 264 0.83 -11.54 -1.70
CA VAL A 264 -0.46 -10.83 -1.77
C VAL A 264 -1.35 -11.27 -0.62
N SER A 265 -2.01 -10.33 0.08
CA SER A 265 -2.96 -10.68 1.13
C SER A 265 -4.38 -10.86 0.57
N ASN A 266 -5.09 -11.85 1.11
CA ASN A 266 -6.47 -12.21 0.80
C ASN A 266 -7.37 -11.99 2.01
N ARG A 267 -8.43 -11.19 1.85
CA ARG A 267 -9.48 -10.95 2.85
C ARG A 267 -10.69 -11.81 2.54
N GLY A 268 -11.04 -12.69 3.43
CA GLY A 268 -12.05 -13.74 3.26
C GLY A 268 -11.41 -15.12 3.44
N GLN A 269 -10.38 -15.46 2.64
CA GLN A 269 -9.48 -16.58 2.93
C GLN A 269 -8.56 -16.29 4.12
N ASP A 270 -8.36 -15.02 4.45
CA ASP A 270 -7.54 -14.52 5.56
C ASP A 270 -6.11 -15.08 5.57
N SER A 271 -5.44 -14.94 4.42
CA SER A 271 -4.12 -15.50 4.15
C SER A 271 -3.20 -14.52 3.43
N VAL A 272 -1.93 -14.87 3.38
CA VAL A 272 -0.94 -14.32 2.43
C VAL A 272 -0.58 -15.41 1.43
N VAL A 273 -0.82 -15.15 0.15
CA VAL A 273 -0.39 -16.03 -0.94
C VAL A 273 1.05 -15.69 -1.33
N LEU A 274 1.81 -16.74 -1.64
CA LEU A 274 3.18 -16.68 -2.15
C LEU A 274 3.19 -17.08 -3.63
N PHE A 275 3.81 -16.25 -4.45
CA PHE A 275 4.20 -16.58 -5.82
C PHE A 275 5.72 -16.63 -5.94
N ARG A 276 6.22 -17.61 -6.69
CA ARG A 276 7.59 -17.59 -7.22
C ARG A 276 7.62 -16.75 -8.48
N VAL A 277 8.65 -15.94 -8.59
CA VAL A 277 8.88 -15.05 -9.73
C VAL A 277 9.91 -15.69 -10.66
N ALA A 278 9.58 -15.81 -11.93
CA ALA A 278 10.52 -16.29 -12.96
C ALA A 278 11.64 -15.25 -13.16
N PRO A 279 12.92 -15.66 -13.07
CA PRO A 279 14.04 -14.72 -13.01
C PRO A 279 14.23 -13.90 -14.28
N ASP A 280 13.82 -14.41 -15.44
CA ASP A 280 14.04 -13.77 -16.74
C ASP A 280 12.83 -12.96 -17.22
N THR A 281 11.61 -13.36 -16.82
CA THR A 281 10.37 -12.80 -17.37
C THR A 281 9.51 -12.08 -16.33
N GLY A 282 9.79 -12.27 -15.01
CA GLY A 282 8.94 -11.77 -13.95
C GLY A 282 7.58 -12.48 -13.83
N GLY A 283 7.34 -13.52 -14.65
CA GLY A 283 6.12 -14.32 -14.60
C GLY A 283 5.93 -15.01 -13.25
N LEU A 284 4.67 -15.18 -12.83
CA LEU A 284 4.30 -15.70 -11.53
C LEU A 284 3.88 -17.16 -11.59
N THR A 285 4.33 -17.95 -10.61
CA THR A 285 3.86 -19.31 -10.35
C THR A 285 3.37 -19.41 -8.92
N TYR A 286 2.13 -19.86 -8.71
CA TYR A 286 1.57 -20.07 -7.38
C TYR A 286 2.43 -21.07 -6.59
N ALA A 287 2.82 -20.69 -5.37
CA ALA A 287 3.70 -21.49 -4.52
C ALA A 287 3.06 -21.86 -3.17
N GLY A 288 1.83 -21.43 -2.93
CA GLY A 288 1.10 -21.74 -1.71
C GLY A 288 0.51 -20.50 -1.05
N HIS A 289 -0.18 -20.70 0.05
CA HIS A 289 -0.71 -19.63 0.91
C HIS A 289 -0.52 -20.01 2.38
N THR A 290 -0.43 -18.98 3.22
CA THR A 290 -0.27 -19.12 4.67
C THR A 290 -1.38 -18.33 5.35
N PRO A 291 -2.25 -18.98 6.19
CA PRO A 291 -3.24 -18.26 6.99
C PRO A 291 -2.57 -17.22 7.90
N THR A 292 -3.15 -16.03 8.01
CA THR A 292 -2.58 -14.97 8.87
C THR A 292 -2.81 -15.21 10.36
N GLY A 293 -3.67 -16.14 10.71
CA GLY A 293 -4.05 -16.41 12.10
C GLY A 293 -4.99 -15.35 12.70
N GLY A 294 -5.36 -14.34 11.92
CA GLY A 294 -6.34 -13.31 12.24
C GLY A 294 -7.39 -13.17 11.15
N LYS A 295 -8.16 -12.07 11.19
CA LYS A 295 -9.24 -11.81 10.25
C LYS A 295 -8.99 -10.51 9.46
N ARG A 296 -9.25 -10.59 8.15
CA ARG A 296 -9.19 -9.47 7.22
C ARG A 296 -7.81 -8.80 7.19
N PRO A 297 -6.76 -9.50 6.72
CA PRO A 297 -5.40 -8.96 6.58
C PRO A 297 -5.39 -7.87 5.49
N ARG A 298 -5.75 -6.64 5.91
CA ARG A 298 -5.90 -5.50 5.01
C ARG A 298 -4.56 -5.00 4.49
N PHE A 299 -3.53 -5.14 5.31
CA PHE A 299 -2.18 -4.70 5.01
C PHE A 299 -1.17 -5.72 5.52
N PHE A 300 -0.07 -5.85 4.84
CA PHE A 300 1.13 -6.48 5.37
C PHE A 300 2.38 -5.73 4.89
N THR A 301 3.48 -5.94 5.55
CA THR A 301 4.77 -5.39 5.12
C THR A 301 5.90 -6.36 5.42
N LEU A 302 6.95 -6.29 4.62
CA LEU A 302 8.22 -6.94 4.90
C LEU A 302 9.01 -6.07 5.87
N ASP A 303 9.71 -6.66 6.82
CA ASP A 303 10.62 -5.90 7.65
C ASP A 303 11.83 -5.42 6.82
N PRO A 304 12.55 -4.39 7.26
CA PRO A 304 13.66 -3.85 6.48
C PRO A 304 14.81 -4.84 6.22
N THR A 305 14.90 -5.93 6.99
CA THR A 305 15.86 -7.02 6.75
C THR A 305 15.36 -8.03 5.73
N SER A 306 14.07 -7.97 5.39
CA SER A 306 13.36 -8.93 4.52
C SER A 306 13.38 -10.38 5.04
N GLY A 307 13.67 -10.54 6.34
CA GLY A 307 13.59 -11.83 7.02
C GLY A 307 12.24 -12.14 7.63
N ARG A 308 11.33 -11.14 7.67
CA ARG A 308 10.02 -11.28 8.31
C ARG A 308 8.95 -10.54 7.53
N LEU A 309 7.72 -11.04 7.65
CA LEU A 309 6.51 -10.39 7.18
C LEU A 309 5.57 -10.18 8.38
N TYR A 310 4.91 -9.02 8.41
CA TYR A 310 3.92 -8.69 9.44
C TYR A 310 2.58 -8.33 8.79
N ALA A 311 1.53 -9.05 9.17
CA ALA A 311 0.17 -8.87 8.67
C ALA A 311 -0.70 -8.12 9.69
N ALA A 312 -1.31 -7.03 9.26
CA ALA A 312 -2.30 -6.25 10.02
C ALA A 312 -3.70 -6.83 9.77
N ASN A 313 -4.22 -7.56 10.73
CA ASN A 313 -5.52 -8.19 10.68
C ASN A 313 -6.58 -7.23 11.24
N GLN A 314 -7.23 -6.50 10.34
CA GLN A 314 -8.12 -5.39 10.69
C GLN A 314 -9.25 -5.79 11.63
N ASP A 315 -9.88 -6.97 11.41
CA ASP A 315 -11.09 -7.35 12.12
C ASP A 315 -10.83 -8.17 13.39
N SER A 316 -9.62 -8.69 13.57
CA SER A 316 -9.20 -9.38 14.81
C SER A 316 -8.34 -8.52 15.74
N ASP A 317 -8.08 -7.24 15.37
CA ASP A 317 -7.37 -6.26 16.21
C ASP A 317 -5.96 -6.71 16.61
N ASP A 318 -5.25 -7.37 15.68
CA ASP A 318 -3.92 -7.86 15.93
C ASP A 318 -2.97 -7.72 14.73
N ILE A 319 -1.69 -7.84 15.03
CA ILE A 319 -0.62 -7.97 14.05
C ILE A 319 0.04 -9.32 14.29
N THR A 320 0.09 -10.15 13.24
CA THR A 320 0.79 -11.43 13.26
C THR A 320 2.10 -11.32 12.50
N GLY A 321 3.14 -11.94 13.05
CA GLY A 321 4.46 -12.03 12.46
C GLY A 321 4.72 -13.38 11.81
N PHE A 322 5.60 -13.38 10.81
CA PHE A 322 6.07 -14.58 10.10
C PHE A 322 7.55 -14.48 9.82
N HIS A 323 8.28 -15.57 10.00
CA HIS A 323 9.60 -15.71 9.39
C HIS A 323 9.47 -16.05 7.92
N ILE A 324 10.36 -15.50 7.11
CA ILE A 324 10.46 -15.79 5.67
C ILE A 324 11.66 -16.73 5.47
N ASP A 325 11.42 -17.91 4.91
CA ASP A 325 12.50 -18.77 4.45
C ASP A 325 13.19 -18.12 3.24
N PRO A 326 14.49 -17.78 3.34
CA PRO A 326 15.16 -17.05 2.27
C PRO A 326 15.35 -17.86 0.99
N ALA A 327 15.28 -19.20 1.04
CA ALA A 327 15.44 -20.05 -0.13
C ALA A 327 14.13 -20.24 -0.90
N THR A 328 13.03 -20.38 -0.18
CA THR A 328 11.73 -20.77 -0.75
C THR A 328 10.67 -19.65 -0.73
N GLY A 329 10.87 -18.61 0.10
CA GLY A 329 9.88 -17.56 0.35
C GLY A 329 8.74 -17.97 1.29
N ALA A 330 8.74 -19.22 1.78
CA ALA A 330 7.68 -19.74 2.62
C ALA A 330 7.59 -19.00 3.96
N LEU A 331 6.36 -18.79 4.43
CA LEU A 331 6.08 -18.09 5.68
C LEU A 331 5.87 -19.11 6.81
N SER A 332 6.59 -18.91 7.93
CA SER A 332 6.44 -19.68 9.16
C SER A 332 5.92 -18.78 10.28
N PRO A 333 4.77 -19.09 10.92
CA PRO A 333 4.15 -18.21 11.91
C PRO A 333 5.03 -17.97 13.13
N MET A 334 5.12 -16.70 13.57
CA MET A 334 5.67 -16.28 14.87
C MET A 334 4.57 -16.08 15.91
N GLY A 335 3.30 -15.99 15.46
CA GLY A 335 2.14 -15.67 16.30
C GLY A 335 1.81 -14.18 16.32
N VAL A 336 0.96 -13.78 17.28
CA VAL A 336 0.57 -12.38 17.47
C VAL A 336 1.70 -11.62 18.14
N VAL A 337 2.21 -10.58 17.46
CA VAL A 337 3.32 -9.74 17.95
C VAL A 337 2.85 -8.44 18.59
N ALA A 338 1.66 -7.97 18.23
CA ALA A 338 1.02 -6.80 18.83
C ALA A 338 -0.50 -6.88 18.73
N ARG A 339 -1.19 -6.18 19.65
CA ARG A 339 -2.64 -5.97 19.59
C ARG A 339 -2.95 -4.49 19.55
N THR A 340 -3.75 -4.09 18.56
CA THR A 340 -4.23 -2.72 18.38
C THR A 340 -5.51 -2.75 17.56
N GLY A 341 -6.47 -1.87 17.87
CA GLY A 341 -7.77 -1.88 17.20
C GLY A 341 -7.67 -1.54 15.71
N SER A 342 -8.31 -2.32 14.86
CA SER A 342 -8.47 -2.11 13.42
C SER A 342 -7.19 -1.67 12.67
N PRO A 343 -6.05 -2.39 12.80
CA PRO A 343 -4.81 -2.02 12.16
C PRO A 343 -4.94 -2.06 10.62
N SER A 344 -4.38 -1.05 9.94
CA SER A 344 -4.50 -0.89 8.48
C SER A 344 -3.21 -0.53 7.79
N ALA A 345 -2.17 -0.13 8.53
CA ALA A 345 -0.85 0.23 8.01
C ALA A 345 0.24 -0.13 9.01
N ILE A 346 1.41 -0.52 8.50
CA ILE A 346 2.62 -0.74 9.30
C ILE A 346 3.82 -0.17 8.54
N SER A 347 4.63 0.64 9.21
CA SER A 347 5.91 1.11 8.66
C SER A 347 7.02 0.96 9.69
N PHE A 348 8.25 0.73 9.22
CA PHE A 348 9.41 0.50 10.08
C PHE A 348 10.49 1.57 9.92
N VAL A 349 11.13 1.91 11.05
CA VAL A 349 12.31 2.76 11.11
C VAL A 349 13.38 2.09 11.97
N HIS A 350 14.61 1.99 11.45
CA HIS A 350 15.74 1.61 12.26
C HIS A 350 16.25 2.80 13.07
N PRO A 351 16.66 2.59 14.34
CA PRO A 351 17.41 3.59 15.07
C PRO A 351 18.66 4.00 14.28
N SER A 352 19.00 5.27 14.37
CA SER A 352 20.28 5.81 13.81
C SER A 352 21.48 5.29 14.58
#